data_9c88ab66b05f61166edbab9a14ecf349
#
_entry.id   9c88ab66b05f61166edbab9a14ecf349
#
_cell.length_a   1.000
_cell.length_b   1.000
_cell.length_c   1.000
_cell.angle_alpha   90.00
_cell.angle_beta   90.00
_cell.angle_gamma   90.00
#
_symmetry.space_group_name_H-M   'P 1'
#
loop_
_entity.id
_entity.type
_entity.pdbx_description
1 polymer ?
#
loop_
_entity_poly.entity_id
_entity_poly.type
_entity_poly.pdbx_seq_one_letter_code
_entity_poly.pdbx_strand_id
1 'polypeptide(L)'
;MSLYARQYGFPGAVMTAALQSHGELLPTTEAGIAEVNALEAFNETMPPADVPTEHFLHAGCYVRTCRIAAGVLLTSALIKVPTVVIISGDVVVRTDGESHRVTGYTVLRGMAGRKVAYHALQDTTITMVYATRNAVPEDCEPEFTDEYKHLLTRRK
;
A
#
# COMPACT_ATOMS: atom_id res chain seq x y z
N MET A 1 2.29 5.83 -2.01
CA MET A 1 1.93 5.60 -0.62
C MET A 1 2.05 6.90 0.14
N SER A 2 0.95 7.37 0.60
CA SER A 2 0.86 8.54 1.45
C SER A 2 1.11 8.13 2.91
N LEU A 3 1.70 9.01 3.69
CA LEU A 3 2.23 8.69 4.99
C LEU A 3 1.47 9.39 6.08
N TYR A 4 0.66 8.67 6.78
CA TYR A 4 0.47 9.02 8.17
C TYR A 4 0.17 7.75 8.94
N ALA A 5 1.00 7.48 9.93
CA ALA A 5 0.93 6.26 10.71
C ALA A 5 0.26 6.51 12.05
N ARG A 6 -0.56 5.59 12.46
CA ARG A 6 -1.34 5.63 13.68
C ARG A 6 -1.21 4.33 14.46
N GLN A 7 -1.11 4.44 15.78
CA GLN A 7 -1.01 3.28 16.68
C GLN A 7 -2.35 2.59 16.99
N TYR A 8 -3.42 2.83 16.22
CA TYR A 8 -4.73 2.24 16.49
C TYR A 8 -5.29 1.55 15.26
N GLY A 9 -5.89 0.38 15.45
CA GLY A 9 -6.57 -0.37 14.40
C GLY A 9 -7.73 0.41 13.77
N PHE A 10 -8.26 -0.11 12.67
CA PHE A 10 -9.43 0.47 12.00
C PHE A 10 -10.62 0.49 12.95
N PRO A 11 -11.24 1.66 13.26
CA PRO A 11 -12.46 1.70 14.05
C PRO A 11 -13.56 0.91 13.35
N GLY A 12 -14.19 -0.04 14.05
CA GLY A 12 -15.30 -0.82 13.52
C GLY A 12 -14.94 -1.82 12.42
N ALA A 13 -13.64 -2.15 12.22
CA ALA A 13 -13.22 -3.12 11.23
C ALA A 13 -13.65 -4.54 11.63
N VAL A 14 -14.48 -5.17 10.80
CA VAL A 14 -14.79 -6.59 10.87
C VAL A 14 -13.86 -7.32 9.91
N MET A 15 -13.15 -8.34 10.42
CA MET A 15 -12.31 -9.21 9.58
C MET A 15 -13.20 -10.09 8.72
N THR A 16 -13.16 -9.89 7.40
CA THR A 16 -14.02 -10.64 6.47
C THR A 16 -13.42 -11.98 6.08
N ALA A 17 -12.12 -12.03 5.77
CA ALA A 17 -11.39 -13.27 5.44
C ALA A 17 -9.88 -13.03 5.45
N ALA A 18 -9.09 -14.10 5.59
CA ALA A 18 -7.65 -14.07 5.34
C ALA A 18 -7.39 -14.06 3.83
N LEU A 19 -6.51 -13.17 3.36
CA LEU A 19 -6.02 -13.15 1.99
C LEU A 19 -4.87 -14.15 1.88
N GLN A 20 -5.03 -15.13 1.00
CA GLN A 20 -4.04 -16.17 0.74
C GLN A 20 -3.12 -15.79 -0.42
N SER A 21 -1.92 -16.38 -0.48
CA SER A 21 -1.03 -16.24 -1.63
C SER A 21 -1.74 -16.59 -2.93
N HIS A 22 -1.41 -15.84 -3.99
CA HIS A 22 -2.05 -15.85 -5.31
C HIS A 22 -3.48 -15.27 -5.34
N GLY A 23 -3.98 -14.75 -4.23
CA GLY A 23 -5.21 -13.97 -4.18
C GLY A 23 -5.05 -12.60 -4.87
N GLU A 24 -6.14 -11.87 -4.98
CA GLU A 24 -6.21 -10.60 -5.69
C GLU A 24 -6.51 -9.44 -4.74
N LEU A 25 -5.82 -8.32 -4.95
CA LEU A 25 -6.24 -7.01 -4.47
C LEU A 25 -7.03 -6.35 -5.60
N LEU A 26 -8.35 -6.35 -5.46
CA LEU A 26 -9.28 -5.88 -6.48
C LEU A 26 -9.22 -4.36 -6.69
N PRO A 27 -9.71 -3.84 -7.83
CA PRO A 27 -9.94 -2.41 -8.00
C PRO A 27 -10.86 -1.89 -6.88
N THR A 28 -10.58 -0.70 -6.38
CA THR A 28 -11.36 -0.08 -5.32
C THR A 28 -12.50 0.75 -5.92
N THR A 29 -13.71 0.64 -5.39
CA THR A 29 -14.84 1.46 -5.81
C THR A 29 -14.62 2.94 -5.47
N GLU A 30 -15.38 3.85 -6.08
CA GLU A 30 -15.31 5.27 -5.73
C GLU A 30 -15.58 5.52 -4.25
N ALA A 31 -16.55 4.81 -3.67
CA ALA A 31 -16.85 4.88 -2.23
C ALA A 31 -15.67 4.39 -1.38
N GLY A 32 -15.00 3.31 -1.78
CA GLY A 32 -13.82 2.79 -1.11
C GLY A 32 -12.63 3.74 -1.20
N ILE A 33 -12.42 4.37 -2.36
CA ILE A 33 -11.39 5.40 -2.54
C ILE A 33 -11.66 6.59 -1.62
N ALA A 34 -12.90 7.05 -1.55
CA ALA A 34 -13.31 8.14 -0.66
C ALA A 34 -13.06 7.79 0.82
N GLU A 35 -13.32 6.55 1.22
CA GLU A 35 -13.03 6.05 2.58
C GLU A 35 -11.52 6.10 2.88
N VAL A 36 -10.68 5.64 1.98
CA VAL A 36 -9.22 5.67 2.16
C VAL A 36 -8.72 7.12 2.18
N ASN A 37 -9.25 8.00 1.32
CA ASN A 37 -8.90 9.41 1.32
C ASN A 37 -9.29 10.11 2.64
N ALA A 38 -10.43 9.78 3.22
CA ALA A 38 -10.86 10.30 4.53
C ALA A 38 -9.92 9.80 5.65
N LEU A 39 -9.52 8.54 5.60
CA LEU A 39 -8.57 7.97 6.53
C LEU A 39 -7.19 8.63 6.40
N GLU A 40 -6.74 8.90 5.18
CA GLU A 40 -5.51 9.62 4.89
C GLU A 40 -5.53 11.04 5.47
N ALA A 41 -6.61 11.81 5.21
CA ALA A 41 -6.78 13.14 5.76
C ALA A 41 -6.78 13.14 7.29
N PHE A 42 -7.40 12.13 7.91
CA PHE A 42 -7.35 11.96 9.35
C PHE A 42 -5.94 11.66 9.85
N ASN A 43 -5.20 10.78 9.17
CA ASN A 43 -3.82 10.46 9.51
C ASN A 43 -2.90 11.69 9.42
N GLU A 44 -3.18 12.62 8.51
CA GLU A 44 -2.43 13.88 8.36
C GLU A 44 -2.46 14.77 9.62
N THR A 45 -3.47 14.60 10.46
CA THR A 45 -3.58 15.32 11.75
C THR A 45 -2.74 14.71 12.86
N MET A 46 -2.17 13.52 12.64
CA MET A 46 -1.40 12.77 13.63
C MET A 46 0.11 12.89 13.36
N PRO A 47 0.97 12.67 14.39
CA PRO A 47 2.40 12.62 14.16
C PRO A 47 2.77 11.58 13.09
N PRO A 48 3.66 11.92 12.14
CA PRO A 48 4.08 10.99 11.08
C PRO A 48 4.87 9.82 11.68
N ALA A 49 4.66 8.61 11.12
CA ALA A 49 5.55 7.49 11.37
C ALA A 49 6.65 7.45 10.31
N ASP A 50 7.80 6.93 10.71
CA ASP A 50 8.86 6.60 9.77
C ASP A 50 8.50 5.32 9.00
N VAL A 51 8.53 5.41 7.66
CA VAL A 51 8.30 4.27 6.76
C VAL A 51 9.44 4.25 5.74
N PRO A 52 10.55 3.57 6.06
CA PRO A 52 11.64 3.42 5.12
C PRO A 52 11.14 2.85 3.79
N THR A 53 11.42 3.58 2.71
CA THR A 53 10.97 3.24 1.37
C THR A 53 12.14 3.32 0.41
N GLU A 54 12.35 2.26 -0.35
CA GLU A 54 13.37 2.18 -1.39
C GLU A 54 12.75 1.69 -2.71
N HIS A 55 13.34 2.09 -3.83
CA HIS A 55 12.92 1.66 -5.14
C HIS A 55 14.10 1.53 -6.11
N PHE A 56 13.96 0.66 -7.07
CA PHE A 56 14.95 0.45 -8.13
C PHE A 56 14.32 -0.14 -9.39
N LEU A 57 15.08 -0.11 -10.48
CA LEU A 57 14.77 -0.78 -11.75
C LEU A 57 15.71 -1.94 -11.97
N HIS A 58 15.17 -3.09 -12.36
CA HIS A 58 15.94 -4.25 -12.77
C HIS A 58 15.13 -5.17 -13.66
N ALA A 59 15.76 -5.73 -14.69
CA ALA A 59 15.14 -6.72 -15.59
C ALA A 59 13.80 -6.26 -16.18
N GLY A 60 13.68 -4.97 -16.53
CA GLY A 60 12.44 -4.41 -17.09
C GLY A 60 11.32 -4.26 -16.07
N CYS A 61 11.63 -4.34 -14.78
CA CYS A 61 10.67 -4.17 -13.70
C CYS A 61 11.03 -3.01 -12.78
N TYR A 62 10.01 -2.28 -12.36
CA TYR A 62 10.11 -1.37 -11.24
C TYR A 62 9.78 -2.12 -9.94
N VAL A 63 10.61 -1.93 -8.94
CA VAL A 63 10.45 -2.54 -7.62
C VAL A 63 10.43 -1.44 -6.56
N ARG A 64 9.42 -1.45 -5.72
CA ARG A 64 9.27 -0.50 -4.60
C ARG A 64 8.96 -1.27 -3.33
N THR A 65 9.76 -1.04 -2.29
CA THR A 65 9.61 -1.71 -0.99
C THR A 65 9.42 -0.68 0.12
N CYS A 66 8.39 -0.87 0.92
CA CYS A 66 8.13 -0.12 2.15
C CYS A 66 8.22 -1.05 3.36
N ARG A 67 8.81 -0.56 4.46
CA ARG A 67 8.84 -1.28 5.74
C ARG A 67 8.01 -0.51 6.74
N ILE A 68 6.98 -1.16 7.27
CA ILE A 68 6.07 -0.59 8.26
C ILE A 68 6.23 -1.31 9.59
N ALA A 69 6.46 -0.53 10.65
CA ALA A 69 6.57 -1.07 11.99
C ALA A 69 5.21 -1.51 12.53
N ALA A 70 5.21 -2.41 13.51
CA ALA A 70 3.99 -2.81 14.22
C ALA A 70 3.21 -1.60 14.73
N GLY A 71 1.89 -1.59 14.54
CA GLY A 71 1.00 -0.51 14.93
C GLY A 71 0.87 0.63 13.91
N VAL A 72 1.67 0.63 12.85
CA VAL A 72 1.62 1.68 11.81
C VAL A 72 0.46 1.45 10.86
N LEU A 73 -0.29 2.50 10.58
CA LEU A 73 -1.31 2.56 9.54
C LEU A 73 -0.78 3.34 8.35
N LEU A 74 -0.72 2.68 7.20
CA LEU A 74 -0.25 3.25 5.94
C LEU A 74 -1.36 3.24 4.90
N THR A 75 -1.65 4.39 4.30
CA THR A 75 -2.54 4.46 3.14
C THR A 75 -1.74 4.39 1.85
N SER A 76 -2.23 3.64 0.87
CA SER A 76 -1.60 3.60 -0.45
C SER A 76 -2.05 4.79 -1.31
N ALA A 77 -1.24 5.13 -2.31
CA ALA A 77 -1.72 5.92 -3.44
C ALA A 77 -2.73 5.09 -4.26
N LEU A 78 -3.52 5.75 -5.10
CA LEU A 78 -4.32 5.08 -6.13
C LEU A 78 -3.38 4.52 -7.19
N ILE A 79 -3.23 3.20 -7.23
CA ILE A 79 -2.34 2.50 -8.16
C ILE A 79 -3.10 2.20 -9.44
N LYS A 80 -2.67 2.78 -10.56
CA LYS A 80 -3.38 2.70 -11.84
C LYS A 80 -2.83 1.65 -12.82
N VAL A 81 -1.84 0.86 -12.39
CA VAL A 81 -1.25 -0.24 -13.16
C VAL A 81 -1.38 -1.57 -12.43
N PRO A 82 -1.50 -2.69 -13.14
CA PRO A 82 -1.45 -4.00 -12.48
C PRO A 82 -0.04 -4.27 -11.93
N THR A 83 0.04 -4.89 -10.77
CA THR A 83 1.30 -5.16 -10.08
C THR A 83 1.31 -6.53 -9.41
N VAL A 84 2.49 -7.04 -9.12
CA VAL A 84 2.67 -8.07 -8.11
C VAL A 84 2.91 -7.37 -6.77
N VAL A 85 2.20 -7.80 -5.73
CA VAL A 85 2.38 -7.30 -4.36
C VAL A 85 2.88 -8.44 -3.48
N ILE A 86 4.03 -8.25 -2.87
CA ILE A 86 4.64 -9.22 -1.96
C ILE A 86 4.57 -8.62 -0.56
N ILE A 87 3.94 -9.35 0.35
CA ILE A 87 3.82 -8.96 1.76
C ILE A 87 4.54 -10.00 2.61
N SER A 88 5.37 -9.53 3.52
CA SER A 88 6.03 -10.38 4.51
C SER A 88 5.85 -9.77 5.90
N GLY A 89 5.07 -10.44 6.75
CA GLY A 89 4.75 -9.95 8.09
C GLY A 89 3.37 -10.37 8.56
N ASP A 90 2.68 -9.47 9.24
CA ASP A 90 1.31 -9.64 9.70
C ASP A 90 0.59 -8.29 9.61
N VAL A 91 -0.34 -8.17 8.69
CA VAL A 91 -0.98 -6.91 8.35
C VAL A 91 -2.45 -7.10 8.01
N VAL A 92 -3.27 -6.12 8.38
CA VAL A 92 -4.66 -6.04 7.93
C VAL A 92 -4.71 -5.09 6.74
N VAL A 93 -5.25 -5.56 5.64
CA VAL A 93 -5.51 -4.78 4.43
C VAL A 93 -6.98 -4.40 4.41
N ARG A 94 -7.26 -3.10 4.38
CA ARG A 94 -8.63 -2.57 4.28
C ARG A 94 -8.89 -2.02 2.89
N THR A 95 -9.96 -2.51 2.28
CA THR A 95 -10.43 -2.08 0.97
C THR A 95 -11.95 -2.26 0.87
N ASP A 96 -12.64 -1.26 0.30
CA ASP A 96 -14.10 -1.28 0.10
C ASP A 96 -14.92 -1.67 1.34
N GLY A 97 -14.55 -1.15 2.51
CA GLY A 97 -15.22 -1.43 3.78
C GLY A 97 -14.90 -2.81 4.36
N GLU A 98 -14.14 -3.65 3.66
CA GLU A 98 -13.73 -4.97 4.12
C GLU A 98 -12.30 -4.94 4.67
N SER A 99 -12.01 -5.81 5.63
CA SER A 99 -10.68 -5.98 6.22
C SER A 99 -10.22 -7.42 6.05
N HIS A 100 -9.04 -7.59 5.46
CA HIS A 100 -8.44 -8.90 5.20
C HIS A 100 -7.11 -9.00 5.93
N ARG A 101 -6.88 -10.08 6.66
CA ARG A 101 -5.59 -10.33 7.29
C ARG A 101 -4.67 -11.08 6.33
N VAL A 102 -3.42 -10.63 6.28
CA VAL A 102 -2.33 -11.27 5.51
C VAL A 102 -1.21 -11.60 6.48
N THR A 103 -0.79 -12.85 6.54
CA THR A 103 0.24 -13.34 7.45
C THR A 103 1.33 -14.10 6.71
N GLY A 104 2.57 -13.94 7.18
CA GLY A 104 3.74 -14.61 6.60
C GLY A 104 4.14 -14.01 5.26
N TYR A 105 4.81 -14.80 4.44
CA TYR A 105 5.21 -14.42 3.08
C TYR A 105 4.06 -14.72 2.10
N THR A 106 3.50 -13.66 1.52
CA THR A 106 2.30 -13.75 0.69
C THR A 106 2.50 -12.97 -0.61
N VAL A 107 2.25 -13.61 -1.74
CA VAL A 107 2.34 -12.99 -3.07
C VAL A 107 0.95 -12.81 -3.64
N LEU A 108 0.56 -11.57 -3.94
CA LEU A 108 -0.76 -11.19 -4.40
C LEU A 108 -0.72 -10.57 -5.79
N ARG A 109 -1.83 -10.67 -6.50
CA ARG A 109 -2.08 -9.95 -7.75
C ARG A 109 -2.73 -8.62 -7.42
N GLY A 110 -2.04 -7.53 -7.64
CA GLY A 110 -2.61 -6.18 -7.48
C GLY A 110 -3.25 -5.70 -8.77
N MET A 111 -4.57 -5.54 -8.77
CA MET A 111 -5.28 -5.02 -9.93
C MET A 111 -5.10 -3.51 -10.05
N ALA A 112 -5.14 -3.00 -11.30
CA ALA A 112 -5.16 -1.56 -11.56
C ALA A 112 -6.41 -0.91 -10.95
N GLY A 113 -6.27 0.35 -10.51
CA GLY A 113 -7.39 1.11 -9.94
C GLY A 113 -7.65 0.82 -8.47
N ARG A 114 -6.65 0.33 -7.72
CA ARG A 114 -6.78 0.05 -6.29
C ARG A 114 -6.19 1.16 -5.42
N LYS A 115 -6.88 1.48 -4.35
CA LYS A 115 -6.38 2.29 -3.23
C LYS A 115 -6.78 1.60 -1.94
N VAL A 116 -5.81 1.25 -1.10
CA VAL A 116 -6.00 0.44 0.11
C VAL A 116 -5.30 1.07 1.31
N ALA A 117 -5.67 0.64 2.50
CA ALA A 117 -4.94 0.96 3.72
C ALA A 117 -4.38 -0.32 4.35
N TYR A 118 -3.19 -0.20 4.91
CA TYR A 118 -2.49 -1.29 5.60
C TYR A 118 -2.31 -0.94 7.07
N HIS A 119 -2.71 -1.83 7.96
CA HIS A 119 -2.44 -1.71 9.39
C HIS A 119 -1.55 -2.87 9.82
N ALA A 120 -0.28 -2.57 10.13
CA ALA A 120 0.68 -3.58 10.55
C ALA A 120 0.40 -4.04 11.98
N LEU A 121 0.18 -5.34 12.16
CA LEU A 121 0.07 -5.97 13.49
C LEU A 121 1.44 -6.36 14.02
N GLN A 122 2.39 -6.63 13.11
CA GLN A 122 3.82 -6.81 13.37
C GLN A 122 4.62 -6.07 12.31
N ASP A 123 5.93 -5.96 12.48
CA ASP A 123 6.80 -5.39 11.46
C ASP A 123 6.56 -6.11 10.12
N THR A 124 6.21 -5.33 9.10
CA THR A 124 5.77 -5.85 7.81
C THR A 124 6.51 -5.16 6.68
N THR A 125 6.92 -5.93 5.70
CA THR A 125 7.49 -5.44 4.44
C THR A 125 6.50 -5.63 3.32
N ILE A 126 6.26 -4.56 2.53
CA ILE A 126 5.37 -4.59 1.37
C ILE A 126 6.21 -4.20 0.15
N THR A 127 6.26 -5.08 -0.83
CA THR A 127 6.96 -4.85 -2.10
C THR A 127 5.98 -4.87 -3.26
N MET A 128 6.03 -3.85 -4.10
CA MET A 128 5.27 -3.74 -5.34
C MET A 128 6.21 -3.88 -6.52
N VAL A 129 5.84 -4.71 -7.49
CA VAL A 129 6.61 -4.96 -8.72
C VAL A 129 5.70 -4.83 -9.93
N TYR A 130 6.13 -4.11 -10.95
CA TYR A 130 5.44 -4.09 -12.24
C TYR A 130 6.44 -3.88 -13.39
N ALA A 131 6.07 -4.35 -14.59
CA ALA A 131 6.87 -4.19 -15.80
C ALA A 131 6.80 -2.75 -16.30
N THR A 132 7.94 -2.18 -16.68
CA THR A 132 8.03 -0.81 -17.21
C THR A 132 9.10 -0.73 -18.28
N ARG A 133 8.98 0.29 -19.14
CA ARG A 133 10.02 0.67 -20.12
C ARG A 133 10.86 1.86 -19.67
N ASN A 134 10.54 2.46 -18.52
CA ASN A 134 11.31 3.56 -17.96
C ASN A 134 12.71 3.10 -17.56
N ALA A 135 13.67 4.01 -17.70
CA ALA A 135 15.07 3.77 -17.36
C ALA A 135 15.49 4.37 -16.01
N VAL A 136 14.62 5.19 -15.40
CA VAL A 136 14.87 5.91 -14.15
C VAL A 136 13.73 5.65 -13.17
N PRO A 137 13.99 5.24 -11.91
CA PRO A 137 12.94 4.92 -10.94
C PRO A 137 11.94 6.05 -10.71
N GLU A 138 12.40 7.29 -10.71
CA GLU A 138 11.55 8.47 -10.48
C GLU A 138 10.52 8.69 -11.59
N ASP A 139 10.80 8.25 -12.82
CA ASP A 139 9.88 8.33 -13.96
C ASP A 139 8.76 7.26 -13.86
N CYS A 140 8.97 6.23 -13.06
CA CYS A 140 7.97 5.19 -12.80
C CYS A 140 6.85 5.67 -11.87
N GLU A 141 7.13 6.63 -11.00
CA GLU A 141 6.15 7.12 -10.04
C GLU A 141 4.91 7.74 -10.71
N PRO A 142 5.02 8.68 -11.66
CA PRO A 142 3.87 9.18 -12.40
C PRO A 142 3.23 8.13 -13.33
N GLU A 143 3.94 7.06 -13.67
CA GLU A 143 3.37 5.93 -14.43
C GLU A 143 2.39 5.13 -13.58
N PHE A 144 2.73 4.82 -12.31
CA PHE A 144 1.86 3.99 -11.49
C PHE A 144 0.81 4.77 -10.68
N THR A 145 0.97 6.09 -10.49
CA THR A 145 -0.01 6.89 -9.76
C THR A 145 0.01 8.37 -10.14
N ASP A 146 -1.16 9.00 -10.16
CA ASP A 146 -1.28 10.44 -10.32
C ASP A 146 -0.92 11.20 -9.02
N GLU A 147 -0.93 10.49 -7.89
CA GLU A 147 -0.58 11.03 -6.56
C GLU A 147 0.94 11.03 -6.28
N TYR A 148 1.78 10.90 -7.31
CA TYR A 148 3.23 10.71 -7.17
C TYR A 148 3.95 11.80 -6.36
N LYS A 149 3.43 13.02 -6.35
CA LYS A 149 4.01 14.13 -5.58
C LYS A 149 3.93 13.94 -4.06
N HIS A 150 3.02 13.09 -3.60
CA HIS A 150 2.79 12.77 -2.20
C HIS A 150 3.50 11.49 -1.74
N LEU A 151 4.22 10.82 -2.63
CA LEU A 151 4.94 9.60 -2.31
C LEU A 151 6.10 9.86 -1.35
N LEU A 152 6.40 8.84 -0.53
CA LEU A 152 7.48 8.85 0.47
C LEU A 152 8.84 9.20 -0.10
N THR A 153 9.12 8.71 -1.29
CA THR A 153 10.37 8.97 -2.03
C THR A 153 10.54 10.42 -2.48
N ARG A 154 9.45 11.21 -2.48
CA ARG A 154 9.44 12.63 -2.87
C ARG A 154 9.51 13.59 -1.67
N ARG A 155 9.30 13.07 -0.47
CA ARG A 155 9.41 13.89 0.76
C ARG A 155 10.86 13.97 1.17
N LYS A 156 11.37 15.21 1.28
CA LYS A 156 12.69 15.54 1.83
C LYS A 156 12.55 15.95 3.28
#